data_db67acad70817cb527b6399b194ea7ee
#
_entry.id   db67acad70817cb527b6399b194ea7ee
#
_cell.length_a   1.000
_cell.length_b   1.000
_cell.length_c   1.000
_cell.angle_alpha   90.00
_cell.angle_beta   90.00
_cell.angle_gamma   90.00
#
_symmetry.space_group_name_H-M   'P 1'
#
loop_
_entity.id
_entity.type
_entity.pdbx_description
1 polymer ?
#
loop_
_entity_poly.entity_id
_entity_poly.type
_entity_poly.pdbx_seq_one_letter_code
_entity_poly.pdbx_strand_id
1 'polypeptide(L)'
;GDELAKLIWDYGEERWSQRIAQFIVEVRNRKPIRTTGELVDIIKAAIPAAARRSGPHPAKRTFQALRIAVNREIEILEETIRKVPGLLLPGGRVVVISFHSLEDRVVKQVFKEFAVSSGHSNRYKYKSNNDYRAADADADSSVAAPDDITSIGLKILTKKLVTPGAAELESNPRARSAKLRAAERTSVIKPE
;
A
#
# COMPACT_ATOMS: atom_id res chain seq x y z
N GLY A 1 -16.42 -14.01 7.89
CA GLY A 1 -15.87 -13.35 9.09
C GLY A 1 -14.38 -13.16 8.97
N ASP A 2 -13.66 -14.26 8.81
CA ASP A 2 -12.19 -14.29 8.86
C ASP A 2 -11.53 -13.49 7.73
N GLU A 3 -12.06 -13.58 6.53
CA GLU A 3 -11.59 -12.77 5.39
C GLU A 3 -11.73 -11.27 5.66
N LEU A 4 -12.88 -10.84 6.23
CA LEU A 4 -13.09 -9.45 6.59
C LEU A 4 -12.15 -9.01 7.72
N ALA A 5 -11.92 -9.85 8.70
CA ALA A 5 -10.97 -9.59 9.78
C ALA A 5 -9.54 -9.45 9.24
N LYS A 6 -9.14 -10.36 8.35
CA LYS A 6 -7.83 -10.31 7.69
C LYS A 6 -7.68 -9.05 6.85
N LEU A 7 -8.69 -8.69 6.05
CA LEU A 7 -8.69 -7.46 5.25
C LEU A 7 -8.51 -6.21 6.13
N ILE A 8 -9.27 -6.11 7.23
CA ILE A 8 -9.18 -4.97 8.15
C ILE A 8 -7.82 -4.93 8.85
N TRP A 9 -7.24 -6.09 9.17
CA TRP A 9 -5.89 -6.18 9.72
C TRP A 9 -4.82 -5.77 8.72
N ASP A 10 -4.82 -6.36 7.53
CA ASP A 10 -3.77 -6.18 6.53
C ASP A 10 -3.72 -4.75 5.98
N TYR A 11 -4.89 -4.16 5.68
CA TYR A 11 -4.99 -2.82 5.08
C TYR A 11 -5.27 -1.69 6.06
N GLY A 12 -5.81 -2.01 7.24
CA GLY A 12 -6.10 -1.02 8.27
C GLY A 12 -5.06 -0.99 9.39
N GLU A 13 -4.25 -2.02 9.53
CA GLU A 13 -3.38 -2.22 10.70
C GLU A 13 -4.20 -2.05 12.01
N GLU A 14 -5.47 -2.53 11.99
CA GLU A 14 -6.43 -2.34 13.08
C GLU A 14 -6.43 -3.54 14.03
N ARG A 15 -5.95 -3.33 15.23
CA ARG A 15 -5.81 -4.41 16.24
C ARG A 15 -7.14 -5.06 16.64
N TRP A 16 -8.25 -4.36 16.46
CA TRP A 16 -9.59 -4.87 16.77
C TRP A 16 -10.28 -5.52 15.56
N SER A 17 -9.54 -5.81 14.50
CA SER A 17 -10.03 -6.31 13.22
C SER A 17 -10.97 -7.51 13.36
N GLN A 18 -10.61 -8.50 14.17
CA GLN A 18 -11.43 -9.69 14.42
C GLN A 18 -12.78 -9.35 15.02
N ARG A 19 -12.78 -8.53 16.08
CA ARG A 19 -13.99 -8.14 16.76
C ARG A 19 -14.87 -7.23 15.89
N ILE A 20 -14.26 -6.31 15.14
CA ILE A 20 -14.98 -5.46 14.19
C ILE A 20 -15.65 -6.32 13.11
N ALA A 21 -14.92 -7.28 12.51
CA ALA A 21 -15.46 -8.17 11.50
C ALA A 21 -16.62 -9.01 12.04
N GLN A 22 -16.50 -9.55 13.24
CA GLN A 22 -17.58 -10.30 13.91
C GLN A 22 -18.85 -9.43 14.06
N PHE A 23 -18.74 -8.23 14.59
CA PHE A 23 -19.88 -7.31 14.76
C PHE A 23 -20.52 -6.92 13.44
N ILE A 24 -19.71 -6.67 12.39
CA ILE A 24 -20.22 -6.39 11.04
C ILE A 24 -21.02 -7.59 10.52
N VAL A 25 -20.49 -8.82 10.64
CA VAL A 25 -21.15 -10.05 10.18
C VAL A 25 -22.46 -10.28 10.93
N GLU A 26 -22.47 -10.14 12.26
CA GLU A 26 -23.67 -10.29 13.08
C GLU A 26 -24.78 -9.32 12.67
N VAL A 27 -24.45 -8.04 12.45
CA VAL A 27 -25.43 -7.04 12.03
C VAL A 27 -25.94 -7.31 10.63
N ARG A 28 -25.04 -7.57 9.66
CA ARG A 28 -25.45 -7.77 8.27
C ARG A 28 -26.30 -9.03 8.05
N ASN A 29 -26.18 -10.04 8.93
CA ASN A 29 -27.02 -11.23 8.89
C ASN A 29 -28.48 -10.95 9.33
N ARG A 30 -28.70 -9.85 10.08
CA ARG A 30 -30.04 -9.42 10.51
C ARG A 30 -30.65 -8.40 9.56
N LYS A 31 -29.85 -7.44 9.11
CA LYS A 31 -30.25 -6.38 8.17
C LYS A 31 -29.05 -5.87 7.37
N PRO A 32 -29.22 -5.47 6.10
CA PRO A 32 -28.16 -4.83 5.32
C PRO A 32 -27.67 -3.55 5.97
N ILE A 33 -26.35 -3.37 5.99
CA ILE A 33 -25.70 -2.10 6.39
C ILE A 33 -25.72 -1.20 5.15
N ARG A 34 -26.41 -0.06 5.20
CA ARG A 34 -26.65 0.79 4.03
C ARG A 34 -25.92 2.13 4.06
N THR A 35 -25.51 2.57 5.24
CA THR A 35 -24.90 3.89 5.41
C THR A 35 -23.55 3.80 6.12
N THR A 36 -22.71 4.80 5.87
CA THR A 36 -21.43 4.95 6.59
C THR A 36 -21.65 5.17 8.08
N GLY A 37 -22.74 5.85 8.47
CA GLY A 37 -23.11 6.07 9.87
C GLY A 37 -23.38 4.74 10.60
N GLU A 38 -24.20 3.86 10.01
CA GLU A 38 -24.44 2.52 10.58
C GLU A 38 -23.15 1.73 10.77
N LEU A 39 -22.25 1.77 9.79
CA LEU A 39 -20.96 1.08 9.90
C LEU A 39 -20.10 1.70 11.00
N VAL A 40 -20.07 3.03 11.13
CA VAL A 40 -19.34 3.71 12.22
C VAL A 40 -19.85 3.26 13.59
N ASP A 41 -21.16 3.15 13.77
CA ASP A 41 -21.74 2.75 15.05
C ASP A 41 -21.40 1.29 15.40
N ILE A 42 -21.41 0.39 14.41
CA ILE A 42 -20.98 -0.99 14.57
C ILE A 42 -19.51 -1.05 15.00
N ILE A 43 -18.64 -0.30 14.31
CA ILE A 43 -17.21 -0.25 14.64
C ILE A 43 -16.98 0.29 16.05
N LYS A 44 -17.70 1.36 16.42
CA LYS A 44 -17.65 1.91 17.78
C LYS A 44 -18.09 0.89 18.82
N ALA A 45 -19.15 0.12 18.56
CA ALA A 45 -19.62 -0.92 19.47
C ALA A 45 -18.58 -2.06 19.63
N ALA A 46 -17.86 -2.39 18.56
CA ALA A 46 -16.83 -3.41 18.58
C ALA A 46 -15.58 -2.99 19.36
N ILE A 47 -15.20 -1.71 19.34
CA ILE A 47 -13.98 -1.23 20.01
C ILE A 47 -14.29 -0.82 21.45
N PRO A 48 -13.54 -1.30 22.46
CA PRO A 48 -13.75 -0.91 23.85
C PRO A 48 -13.70 0.61 24.08
N ALA A 49 -14.57 1.12 24.95
CA ALA A 49 -14.70 2.56 25.22
C ALA A 49 -13.35 3.21 25.62
N ALA A 50 -12.57 2.54 26.44
CA ALA A 50 -11.25 3.02 26.85
C ALA A 50 -10.29 3.21 25.66
N ALA A 51 -10.35 2.32 24.67
CA ALA A 51 -9.49 2.39 23.47
C ALA A 51 -9.93 3.48 22.47
N ARG A 52 -11.14 4.03 22.62
CA ARG A 52 -11.70 5.09 21.76
C ARG A 52 -11.47 6.50 22.30
N ARG A 53 -10.98 6.65 23.54
CA ARG A 53 -10.86 7.96 24.22
C ARG A 53 -9.69 8.79 23.70
N SER A 54 -8.68 8.15 23.11
CA SER A 54 -7.48 8.82 22.61
C SER A 54 -7.17 8.37 21.18
N GLY A 55 -6.62 9.28 20.39
CA GLY A 55 -6.19 8.96 19.03
C GLY A 55 -7.17 9.39 17.91
N PRO A 56 -6.97 8.92 16.69
CA PRO A 56 -7.82 9.24 15.55
C PRO A 56 -9.22 8.61 15.70
N HIS A 57 -10.16 9.08 14.85
CA HIS A 57 -11.51 8.53 14.81
C HIS A 57 -11.50 6.99 14.71
N PRO A 58 -12.22 6.24 15.56
CA PRO A 58 -12.10 4.78 15.69
C PRO A 58 -12.40 4.01 14.40
N ALA A 59 -13.23 4.54 13.53
CA ALA A 59 -13.53 3.91 12.25
C ALA A 59 -12.51 4.21 11.13
N LYS A 60 -11.56 5.14 11.34
CA LYS A 60 -10.63 5.58 10.28
C LYS A 60 -9.89 4.42 9.61
N ARG A 61 -9.32 3.52 10.41
CA ARG A 61 -8.53 2.38 9.93
C ARG A 61 -9.37 1.36 9.18
N THR A 62 -10.58 1.07 9.67
CA THR A 62 -11.51 0.17 9.00
C THR A 62 -11.96 0.72 7.66
N PHE A 63 -12.32 2.01 7.59
CA PHE A 63 -12.68 2.64 6.31
C PHE A 63 -11.50 2.70 5.33
N GLN A 64 -10.29 2.96 5.82
CA GLN A 64 -9.08 2.87 4.99
C GLN A 64 -8.93 1.45 4.41
N ALA A 65 -9.06 0.42 5.23
CA ALA A 65 -8.95 -0.96 4.78
C ALA A 65 -9.98 -1.32 3.70
N LEU A 66 -11.24 -0.93 3.91
CA LEU A 66 -12.30 -1.17 2.93
C LEU A 66 -12.06 -0.42 1.62
N ARG A 67 -11.61 0.84 1.67
CA ARG A 67 -11.30 1.65 0.49
C ARG A 67 -10.16 1.02 -0.32
N ILE A 68 -9.09 0.64 0.37
CA ILE A 68 -7.94 -0.01 -0.27
C ILE A 68 -8.37 -1.30 -0.97
N ALA A 69 -9.16 -2.14 -0.29
CA ALA A 69 -9.60 -3.41 -0.85
C ALA A 69 -10.55 -3.24 -2.05
N VAL A 70 -11.56 -2.36 -1.93
CA VAL A 70 -12.55 -2.13 -3.01
C VAL A 70 -11.88 -1.53 -4.25
N ASN A 71 -10.94 -0.62 -4.06
CA ASN A 71 -10.26 0.06 -5.15
C ASN A 71 -8.97 -0.65 -5.60
N ARG A 72 -8.57 -1.74 -4.96
CA ARG A 72 -7.31 -2.44 -5.23
C ARG A 72 -6.09 -1.51 -5.23
N GLU A 73 -6.08 -0.54 -4.29
CA GLU A 73 -5.13 0.57 -4.30
C GLU A 73 -3.67 0.09 -4.21
N ILE A 74 -3.39 -0.91 -3.40
CA ILE A 74 -2.03 -1.44 -3.18
C ILE A 74 -1.54 -2.22 -4.38
N GLU A 75 -2.38 -3.06 -4.97
CA GLU A 75 -2.05 -3.86 -6.16
C GLU A 75 -1.78 -2.95 -7.37
N ILE A 76 -2.66 -1.98 -7.61
CA ILE A 76 -2.49 -1.01 -8.71
C ILE A 76 -1.22 -0.17 -8.51
N LEU A 77 -0.94 0.26 -7.28
CA LEU A 77 0.28 0.99 -6.96
C LEU A 77 1.53 0.14 -7.27
N GLU A 78 1.55 -1.11 -6.81
CA GLU A 78 2.68 -2.02 -7.04
C GLU A 78 2.91 -2.26 -8.53
N GLU A 79 1.85 -2.62 -9.27
CA GLU A 79 1.91 -2.83 -10.73
C GLU A 79 2.43 -1.59 -11.46
N THR A 80 1.97 -0.40 -11.04
CA THR A 80 2.40 0.88 -11.63
C THR A 80 3.87 1.14 -11.37
N ILE A 81 4.31 1.07 -10.11
CA ILE A 81 5.70 1.36 -9.74
C ILE A 81 6.68 0.36 -10.38
N ARG A 82 6.28 -0.90 -10.58
CA ARG A 82 7.11 -1.91 -11.27
C ARG A 82 7.36 -1.57 -12.74
N LYS A 83 6.44 -0.88 -13.39
CA LYS A 83 6.58 -0.46 -14.81
C LYS A 83 7.45 0.80 -14.97
N VAL A 84 7.48 1.66 -13.95
CA VAL A 84 8.17 2.96 -14.02
C VAL A 84 9.63 2.88 -14.43
N PRO A 85 10.47 1.96 -13.92
CA PRO A 85 11.88 1.89 -14.33
C PRO A 85 12.07 1.72 -15.84
N GLY A 86 11.20 0.94 -16.48
CA GLY A 86 11.22 0.73 -17.94
C GLY A 86 10.83 1.97 -18.76
N LEU A 87 10.06 2.89 -18.18
CA LEU A 87 9.61 4.11 -18.83
C LEU A 87 10.59 5.29 -18.71
N LEU A 88 11.57 5.20 -17.81
CA LEU A 88 12.56 6.25 -17.60
C LEU A 88 13.73 6.09 -18.58
N LEU A 89 14.32 7.18 -19.05
CA LEU A 89 15.63 7.17 -19.68
C LEU A 89 16.74 7.00 -18.61
N PRO A 90 17.95 6.51 -18.98
CA PRO A 90 19.09 6.51 -18.06
C PRO A 90 19.32 7.90 -17.47
N GLY A 91 19.49 8.00 -16.16
CA GLY A 91 19.54 9.26 -15.41
C GLY A 91 18.17 9.89 -15.10
N GLY A 92 17.09 9.35 -15.67
CA GLY A 92 15.71 9.77 -15.35
C GLY A 92 15.36 9.42 -13.90
N ARG A 93 14.54 10.26 -13.26
CA ARG A 93 14.17 10.13 -11.86
C ARG A 93 12.69 9.86 -11.68
N VAL A 94 12.37 9.01 -10.72
CA VAL A 94 11.02 8.80 -10.22
C VAL A 94 10.95 9.32 -8.79
N VAL A 95 9.89 10.10 -8.51
CA VAL A 95 9.58 10.58 -7.17
C VAL A 95 8.16 10.16 -6.84
N VAL A 96 8.00 9.52 -5.69
CA VAL A 96 6.70 9.04 -5.21
C VAL A 96 6.41 9.64 -3.85
N ILE A 97 5.21 10.21 -3.71
CA ILE A 97 4.69 10.69 -2.43
C ILE A 97 3.54 9.77 -2.03
N SER A 98 3.66 9.13 -0.89
CA SER A 98 2.64 8.28 -0.28
C SER A 98 2.10 8.92 1.00
N PHE A 99 0.87 8.58 1.40
CA PHE A 99 0.19 9.17 2.55
C PHE A 99 -0.10 8.18 3.68
N HIS A 100 0.21 6.90 3.48
CA HIS A 100 0.12 5.88 4.55
C HIS A 100 1.26 4.87 4.49
N SER A 101 1.36 4.06 5.55
CA SER A 101 2.46 3.11 5.76
C SER A 101 2.53 2.01 4.71
N LEU A 102 1.39 1.53 4.23
CA LEU A 102 1.32 0.44 3.26
C LEU A 102 1.85 0.88 1.89
N GLU A 103 1.39 2.04 1.39
CA GLU A 103 1.93 2.62 0.14
C GLU A 103 3.44 2.80 0.21
N ASP A 104 3.94 3.43 1.29
CA ASP A 104 5.38 3.63 1.47
C ASP A 104 6.16 2.31 1.50
N ARG A 105 5.59 1.26 2.10
CA ARG A 105 6.18 -0.07 2.16
C ARG A 105 6.33 -0.67 0.77
N VAL A 106 5.28 -0.59 -0.07
CA VAL A 106 5.30 -1.06 -1.46
C VAL A 106 6.37 -0.33 -2.26
N VAL A 107 6.34 1.01 -2.26
CA VAL A 107 7.33 1.82 -3.01
C VAL A 107 8.75 1.50 -2.56
N LYS A 108 8.99 1.44 -1.25
CA LYS A 108 10.30 1.07 -0.69
C LYS A 108 10.76 -0.30 -1.17
N GLN A 109 9.86 -1.26 -1.21
CA GLN A 109 10.18 -2.64 -1.58
C GLN A 109 10.48 -2.76 -3.05
N VAL A 110 9.62 -2.21 -3.92
CA VAL A 110 9.86 -2.20 -5.37
C VAL A 110 11.15 -1.48 -5.71
N PHE A 111 11.42 -0.30 -5.13
CA PHE A 111 12.70 0.38 -5.35
C PHE A 111 13.92 -0.44 -4.92
N LYS A 112 13.80 -1.23 -3.84
CA LYS A 112 14.88 -2.12 -3.41
C LYS A 112 15.09 -3.31 -4.34
N GLU A 113 14.02 -3.86 -4.92
CA GLU A 113 14.11 -4.97 -5.86
C GLU A 113 14.84 -4.56 -7.15
N PHE A 114 14.60 -3.33 -7.62
CA PHE A 114 15.31 -2.75 -8.76
C PHE A 114 16.65 -2.09 -8.39
N ALA A 115 16.98 -1.99 -7.10
CA ALA A 115 18.24 -1.35 -6.69
C ALA A 115 19.44 -2.17 -7.16
N VAL A 116 20.34 -1.49 -7.87
CA VAL A 116 21.63 -2.08 -8.21
C VAL A 116 22.43 -2.27 -6.93
N SER A 117 22.59 -3.51 -6.52
CA SER A 117 23.46 -3.89 -5.41
C SER A 117 24.91 -3.86 -5.91
N SER A 118 25.72 -2.97 -5.38
CA SER A 118 27.15 -3.13 -5.48
C SER A 118 27.55 -4.40 -4.73
N GLY A 119 27.55 -5.55 -5.42
CA GLY A 119 28.26 -6.74 -5.01
C GLY A 119 27.54 -7.88 -4.31
N HIS A 120 26.21 -7.88 -4.12
CA HIS A 120 25.49 -9.07 -3.63
C HIS A 120 24.09 -9.15 -4.23
N SER A 121 23.86 -10.21 -5.02
CA SER A 121 22.54 -10.60 -5.51
C SER A 121 21.66 -11.05 -4.32
N ASN A 122 20.90 -10.15 -3.74
CA ASN A 122 19.94 -10.50 -2.71
C ASN A 122 18.59 -10.78 -3.36
N ARG A 123 18.38 -12.06 -3.74
CA ARG A 123 17.07 -12.57 -4.17
C ARG A 123 16.11 -12.59 -2.99
N TYR A 124 15.55 -11.46 -2.63
CA TYR A 124 14.37 -11.45 -1.78
C TYR A 124 13.16 -11.90 -2.60
N LYS A 125 12.77 -13.17 -2.45
CA LYS A 125 11.46 -13.64 -2.89
C LYS A 125 10.40 -12.93 -2.06
N TYR A 126 9.74 -11.94 -2.63
CA TYR A 126 8.49 -11.42 -2.10
C TYR A 126 7.45 -12.55 -2.15
N LYS A 127 6.97 -12.99 -0.99
CA LYS A 127 5.69 -13.69 -0.91
C LYS A 127 4.62 -12.61 -1.08
N SER A 128 4.10 -12.49 -2.28
CA SER A 128 2.85 -11.79 -2.51
C SER A 128 1.80 -12.47 -1.62
N ASN A 129 1.22 -11.72 -0.67
CA ASN A 129 0.07 -12.19 0.09
C ASN A 129 -1.20 -12.23 -0.79
N ASN A 130 -1.04 -12.51 -2.09
CA ASN A 130 -2.11 -12.47 -3.08
C ASN A 130 -2.84 -13.82 -3.14
N ASP A 131 -3.29 -14.34 -1.98
CA ASP A 131 -4.25 -15.45 -1.95
C ASP A 131 -5.70 -15.00 -2.27
N TYR A 132 -5.89 -13.72 -2.61
CA TYR A 132 -7.18 -13.20 -3.08
C TYR A 132 -7.24 -13.09 -4.61
N ARG A 133 -6.88 -14.14 -5.34
CA ARG A 133 -7.34 -14.25 -6.72
C ARG A 133 -8.77 -14.76 -6.68
N ALA A 134 -9.72 -13.82 -6.71
CA ALA A 134 -11.08 -14.11 -7.11
C ALA A 134 -11.05 -14.79 -8.49
N ALA A 135 -11.68 -15.93 -8.58
CA ALA A 135 -12.15 -16.48 -9.84
C ALA A 135 -13.04 -15.40 -10.48
N ASP A 136 -12.69 -14.95 -11.64
CA ASP A 136 -13.43 -14.20 -12.66
C ASP A 136 -12.57 -13.03 -13.18
N ALA A 137 -11.70 -13.35 -14.12
CA ALA A 137 -11.24 -12.38 -15.11
C ALA A 137 -10.71 -13.12 -16.33
N ASP A 138 -11.62 -13.49 -17.21
CA ASP A 138 -11.35 -13.56 -18.63
C ASP A 138 -11.06 -12.14 -19.11
N ALA A 139 -9.80 -11.79 -19.19
CA ALA A 139 -9.34 -10.62 -19.91
C ALA A 139 -8.00 -10.99 -20.55
N ASP A 140 -8.11 -11.32 -21.82
CA ASP A 140 -7.03 -11.30 -22.78
C ASP A 140 -6.31 -9.94 -22.72
N SER A 141 -5.20 -9.88 -22.02
CA SER A 141 -4.22 -8.81 -22.13
C SER A 141 -2.85 -9.41 -22.35
N SER A 142 -2.65 -9.89 -23.59
CA SER A 142 -1.34 -10.19 -24.15
C SER A 142 -0.54 -8.90 -24.38
N VAL A 143 -0.28 -8.16 -23.34
CA VAL A 143 0.82 -7.21 -23.33
C VAL A 143 2.04 -7.97 -22.82
N ALA A 144 2.83 -8.50 -23.74
CA ALA A 144 4.11 -9.09 -23.46
C ALA A 144 4.92 -8.08 -22.62
N ALA A 145 5.28 -8.48 -21.40
CA ALA A 145 6.29 -7.76 -20.67
C ALA A 145 7.55 -7.76 -21.54
N PRO A 146 8.21 -6.62 -21.76
CA PRO A 146 9.45 -6.62 -22.52
C PRO A 146 10.46 -7.53 -21.80
N ASP A 147 11.01 -8.50 -22.52
CA ASP A 147 11.92 -9.55 -22.04
C ASP A 147 13.24 -9.05 -21.42
N ASP A 148 13.40 -7.76 -21.25
CA ASP A 148 14.63 -7.10 -20.84
C ASP A 148 14.56 -6.30 -19.52
N ILE A 149 13.54 -6.54 -18.69
CA ILE A 149 13.40 -5.83 -17.38
C ILE A 149 14.52 -6.23 -16.39
N THR A 150 15.18 -7.36 -16.62
CA THR A 150 16.24 -7.86 -15.73
C THR A 150 17.54 -7.04 -15.74
N SER A 151 17.69 -6.16 -16.74
CA SER A 151 18.88 -5.30 -16.91
C SER A 151 18.69 -3.86 -16.42
N ILE A 152 17.48 -3.49 -15.96
CA ILE A 152 17.19 -2.12 -15.53
C ILE A 152 17.45 -1.99 -14.03
N GLY A 153 18.40 -1.13 -13.67
CA GLY A 153 18.71 -0.83 -12.27
C GLY A 153 18.22 0.53 -11.81
N LEU A 154 17.90 0.63 -10.52
CA LEU A 154 17.61 1.89 -9.84
C LEU A 154 18.68 2.23 -8.80
N LYS A 155 19.11 3.49 -8.76
CA LYS A 155 19.88 4.08 -7.67
C LYS A 155 18.90 4.77 -6.71
N ILE A 156 18.78 4.27 -5.48
CA ILE A 156 17.92 4.90 -4.47
C ILE A 156 18.53 6.23 -4.03
N LEU A 157 17.82 7.33 -4.26
CA LEU A 157 18.25 8.68 -3.89
C LEU A 157 17.90 9.00 -2.43
N THR A 158 16.72 8.56 -1.98
CA THR A 158 16.25 8.76 -0.60
C THR A 158 16.53 7.52 0.26
N LYS A 159 17.76 7.40 0.77
CA LYS A 159 18.11 6.28 1.69
C LYS A 159 17.26 6.30 2.97
N LYS A 160 16.98 7.48 3.50
CA LYS A 160 16.05 7.72 4.62
C LYS A 160 14.75 8.26 4.06
N LEU A 161 13.66 8.00 4.78
CA LEU A 161 12.34 8.54 4.48
C LEU A 161 12.39 10.08 4.60
N VAL A 162 11.91 10.76 3.56
CA VAL A 162 11.73 12.21 3.59
C VAL A 162 10.29 12.51 3.99
N THR A 163 10.11 13.31 5.02
CA THR A 163 8.82 13.75 5.54
C THR A 163 8.77 15.28 5.55
N PRO A 164 7.57 15.89 5.55
CA PRO A 164 7.44 17.34 5.56
C PRO A 164 8.08 17.95 6.81
N GLY A 165 8.71 19.10 6.62
CA GLY A 165 9.27 19.90 7.70
C GLY A 165 8.20 20.70 8.45
N ALA A 166 8.60 21.34 9.58
CA ALA A 166 7.67 22.11 10.42
C ALA A 166 6.98 23.25 9.64
N ALA A 167 7.74 24.02 8.85
CA ALA A 167 7.20 25.11 8.05
C ALA A 167 6.17 24.65 7.00
N GLU A 168 6.42 23.49 6.38
CA GLU A 168 5.45 22.89 5.44
C GLU A 168 4.18 22.44 6.16
N LEU A 169 4.29 21.84 7.33
CA LEU A 169 3.13 21.40 8.12
C LEU A 169 2.29 22.56 8.62
N GLU A 170 2.90 23.69 8.91
CA GLU A 170 2.21 24.91 9.30
C GLU A 170 1.39 25.49 8.14
N SER A 171 1.98 25.55 6.95
CA SER A 171 1.32 26.06 5.74
C SER A 171 0.36 25.07 5.10
N ASN A 172 0.65 23.76 5.20
CA ASN A 172 -0.13 22.67 4.60
C ASN A 172 -0.33 21.48 5.57
N PRO A 173 -1.31 21.55 6.48
CA PRO A 173 -1.58 20.47 7.43
C PRO A 173 -1.90 19.12 6.78
N ARG A 174 -2.32 19.10 5.50
CA ARG A 174 -2.60 17.86 4.75
C ARG A 174 -1.34 17.07 4.44
N ALA A 175 -0.17 17.71 4.41
CA ALA A 175 1.12 17.05 4.21
C ALA A 175 1.56 16.17 5.39
N ARG A 176 0.88 16.23 6.53
CA ARG A 176 1.27 15.57 7.79
C ARG A 176 1.65 14.09 7.65
N SER A 177 0.97 13.37 6.76
CA SER A 177 1.23 11.94 6.55
C SER A 177 2.07 11.65 5.32
N ALA A 178 2.53 12.68 4.60
CA ALA A 178 3.29 12.53 3.37
C ALA A 178 4.66 11.89 3.62
N LYS A 179 5.02 11.00 2.72
CA LYS A 179 6.28 10.26 2.70
C LYS A 179 6.83 10.26 1.29
N LEU A 180 8.00 10.85 1.09
CA LEU A 180 8.61 10.96 -0.23
C LEU A 180 9.75 9.95 -0.37
N ARG A 181 9.74 9.23 -1.49
CA ARG A 181 10.84 8.39 -1.96
C ARG A 181 11.21 8.75 -3.39
N ALA A 182 12.50 8.73 -3.67
CA ALA A 182 13.04 9.01 -4.99
C ALA A 182 14.11 7.97 -5.37
N ALA A 183 14.11 7.62 -6.66
CA ALA A 183 15.12 6.79 -7.27
C ALA A 183 15.47 7.31 -8.67
N GLU A 184 16.65 6.98 -9.17
CA GLU A 184 17.17 7.36 -10.48
C GLU A 184 17.48 6.09 -11.27
N ARG A 185 17.04 6.03 -12.54
CA ARG A 185 17.42 4.92 -13.43
C ARG A 185 18.89 4.98 -13.72
N THR A 186 19.59 3.89 -13.45
CA THR A 186 21.00 3.72 -13.85
C THR A 186 21.10 3.36 -15.32
N SER A 187 22.27 3.59 -15.92
CA SER A 187 22.60 3.02 -17.22
C SER A 187 22.54 1.49 -17.12
N VAL A 188 22.14 0.82 -18.20
CA VAL A 188 22.17 -0.63 -18.27
C VAL A 188 23.58 -1.11 -17.93
N ILE A 189 23.74 -1.86 -16.85
CA ILE A 189 24.98 -2.56 -16.59
C ILE A 189 24.95 -3.77 -17.53
N LYS A 190 25.69 -3.72 -18.66
CA LYS A 190 25.98 -4.93 -19.40
C LYS A 190 26.80 -5.83 -18.46
N PRO A 191 26.37 -7.06 -18.18
CA PRO A 191 27.28 -8.01 -17.56
C PRO A 191 28.45 -8.22 -18.52
N GLU A 192 29.68 -8.09 -18.00
CA GLU A 192 30.90 -8.56 -18.68
C GLU A 192 30.89 -10.09 -18.78
#